data_7ff0b7b773bb1446a938fc1342e030c3
#
_entry.id   7ff0b7b773bb1446a938fc1342e030c3
#
_cell.length_a   1.000
_cell.length_b   1.000
_cell.length_c   1.000
_cell.angle_alpha   90.00
_cell.angle_beta   90.00
_cell.angle_gamma   90.00
#
_symmetry.space_group_name_H-M   'P 1'
#
loop_
_entity.id
_entity.type
_entity.pdbx_description
1 polymer ?
#
loop_
_entity_poly.entity_id
_entity_poly.type
_entity_poly.pdbx_seq_one_letter_code
_entity_poly.pdbx_strand_id
1 'polypeptide(L)'
;MKRSYKRIIGSRLIVTGLAVLIQLTWLWGLLKFLAPYALPINIVLTVLAVLFVLYVASKRDEPAYKILWLICILAFPLFGAILYLGFGDKKTSRPLHRRLEKAVAEIGPPKAEADAAHELERESPHMAQIFHYASRLSRYPVQRNRDARYYPSGEAMFPVMLRALEQAEKYIYLEYFIISEGKMWQSILTTLVQKAACGVDVRIIYDDLGSLTTLPPGYAEYLRRRNIKCVSFNPMRLFLSGTLNNRDHRKILVIDGKVAFSGGINLADEYINRIKKYGYWKDGGFRLEGPAVQNYAQMFTEFWNAFSKDPLTLPDSCGSCPPEQGDGYVLPYCDSPANRDAVSNHLYMELLGQATQYAWFFTPYLMLGDTLLDAFVRAAQRGVDVRIFVPGVPDKKLAYRMTQSFFRPLLEAGVRIYTYTPGFLHAKACLLDDEIGMLGTVNLDYRSLFLHFECNALFYRASLLRDLKQDFEETLPLCKEITQQDLRKALHSRMLDSVLRIISPLC
;
A
#
# COMPACT_ATOMS: atom_id res chain seq x y z
N MET A 1 -2.01 13.52 -25.40
CA MET A 1 -1.61 12.93 -24.11
C MET A 1 -0.21 13.33 -23.65
N LYS A 2 0.88 13.11 -24.40
CA LYS A 2 2.26 13.57 -24.02
C LYS A 2 2.38 15.07 -23.67
N ARG A 3 1.54 15.96 -24.24
CA ARG A 3 1.57 17.41 -23.95
C ARG A 3 1.05 17.78 -22.56
N SER A 4 0.03 17.09 -22.03
CA SER A 4 -0.51 17.40 -20.68
C SER A 4 0.43 16.95 -19.57
N TYR A 5 1.07 15.78 -19.74
CA TYR A 5 2.06 15.24 -18.80
C TYR A 5 3.31 16.12 -18.68
N LYS A 6 3.82 16.59 -19.84
CA LYS A 6 4.93 17.58 -19.87
C LYS A 6 4.55 18.90 -19.20
N ARG A 7 3.28 19.32 -19.27
CA ARG A 7 2.79 20.53 -18.62
C ARG A 7 2.69 20.41 -17.11
N ILE A 8 2.32 19.24 -16.58
CA ILE A 8 2.19 18.96 -15.13
C ILE A 8 3.58 18.79 -14.50
N ILE A 9 4.48 18.03 -15.12
CA ILE A 9 5.87 17.90 -14.67
C ILE A 9 6.58 19.27 -14.79
N GLY A 10 6.33 20.00 -15.87
CA GLY A 10 6.86 21.35 -16.07
C GLY A 10 6.39 22.33 -14.98
N SER A 11 5.14 22.25 -14.51
CA SER A 11 4.65 23.12 -13.43
C SER A 11 5.31 22.82 -12.07
N ARG A 12 5.59 21.55 -11.77
CA ARG A 12 6.31 21.16 -10.54
C ARG A 12 7.78 21.63 -10.57
N LEU A 13 8.46 21.43 -11.69
CA LEU A 13 9.82 21.93 -11.89
C LEU A 13 9.85 23.46 -11.84
N ILE A 14 8.83 24.13 -12.40
CA ILE A 14 8.72 25.59 -12.36
C ILE A 14 8.51 26.08 -10.93
N VAL A 15 7.63 25.48 -10.14
CA VAL A 15 7.39 25.91 -8.74
C VAL A 15 8.60 25.63 -7.87
N THR A 16 9.24 24.47 -8.02
CA THR A 16 10.47 24.15 -7.30
C THR A 16 11.60 25.08 -7.75
N GLY A 17 11.75 25.30 -9.05
CA GLY A 17 12.71 26.24 -9.61
C GLY A 17 12.46 27.68 -9.15
N LEU A 18 11.18 28.11 -9.09
CA LEU A 18 10.81 29.44 -8.59
C LEU A 18 11.13 29.59 -7.09
N ALA A 19 10.85 28.57 -6.29
CA ALA A 19 11.17 28.57 -4.86
C ALA A 19 12.69 28.63 -4.62
N VAL A 20 13.48 27.88 -5.40
CA VAL A 20 14.95 27.96 -5.36
C VAL A 20 15.44 29.34 -5.82
N LEU A 21 14.84 29.89 -6.88
CA LEU A 21 15.18 31.22 -7.39
C LEU A 21 14.86 32.30 -6.36
N ILE A 22 13.73 32.24 -5.69
CA ILE A 22 13.34 33.12 -4.58
C ILE A 22 14.37 33.04 -3.45
N GLN A 23 14.77 31.82 -3.06
CA GLN A 23 15.78 31.61 -2.02
C GLN A 23 17.13 32.19 -2.43
N LEU A 24 17.58 31.95 -3.65
CA LEU A 24 18.85 32.50 -4.17
C LEU A 24 18.79 34.01 -4.30
N THR A 25 17.68 34.57 -4.79
CA THR A 25 17.48 36.03 -4.90
C THR A 25 17.42 36.68 -3.52
N TRP A 26 16.75 36.03 -2.55
CA TRP A 26 16.75 36.48 -1.17
C TRP A 26 18.16 36.45 -0.54
N LEU A 27 18.91 35.36 -0.76
CA LEU A 27 20.29 35.24 -0.29
C LEU A 27 21.17 36.31 -0.92
N TRP A 28 21.02 36.55 -2.22
CA TRP A 28 21.73 37.59 -2.95
C TRP A 28 21.34 39.01 -2.49
N GLY A 29 20.05 39.28 -2.29
CA GLY A 29 19.51 40.51 -1.74
C GLY A 29 20.01 40.77 -0.31
N LEU A 30 20.07 39.73 0.53
CA LEU A 30 20.60 39.78 1.89
C LEU A 30 22.09 40.16 1.89
N LEU A 31 22.87 39.58 0.97
CA LEU A 31 24.31 39.86 0.84
C LEU A 31 24.62 41.25 0.28
N LYS A 32 23.78 41.73 -0.65
CA LYS A 32 24.09 43.01 -1.38
C LYS A 32 23.37 44.24 -0.80
N PHE A 33 22.07 44.11 -0.44
CA PHE A 33 21.23 45.27 -0.11
C PHE A 33 20.78 45.32 1.34
N LEU A 34 20.75 44.17 2.05
CA LEU A 34 20.33 44.07 3.44
C LEU A 34 21.52 43.78 4.38
N ALA A 35 22.74 43.94 3.91
CA ALA A 35 23.93 43.66 4.71
C ALA A 35 23.92 44.30 6.14
N PRO A 36 23.43 45.51 6.36
CA PRO A 36 23.30 46.09 7.70
C PRO A 36 22.28 45.40 8.60
N TYR A 37 21.26 44.78 7.97
CA TYR A 37 20.16 44.07 8.66
C TYR A 37 20.33 42.56 8.58
N ALA A 38 21.37 42.06 7.91
CA ALA A 38 21.55 40.60 7.71
C ALA A 38 21.66 39.85 9.04
N LEU A 39 22.37 40.41 10.01
CA LEU A 39 22.54 39.78 11.33
C LEU A 39 21.21 39.64 12.10
N PRO A 40 20.40 40.69 12.33
CA PRO A 40 19.14 40.55 13.04
C PRO A 40 18.14 39.67 12.28
N ILE A 41 18.08 39.74 10.93
CA ILE A 41 17.22 38.87 10.14
C ILE A 41 17.64 37.41 10.29
N ASN A 42 18.94 37.11 10.22
CA ASN A 42 19.44 35.75 10.40
C ASN A 42 19.17 35.21 11.81
N ILE A 43 19.30 36.04 12.85
CA ILE A 43 18.96 35.66 14.22
C ILE A 43 17.48 35.26 14.30
N VAL A 44 16.57 36.10 13.77
CA VAL A 44 15.12 35.81 13.78
C VAL A 44 14.83 34.54 13.01
N LEU A 45 15.38 34.35 11.80
CA LEU A 45 15.17 33.13 11.02
C LEU A 45 15.74 31.91 11.71
N THR A 46 16.88 32.01 12.39
CA THR A 46 17.46 30.90 13.15
C THR A 46 16.58 30.53 14.33
N VAL A 47 16.09 31.53 15.08
CA VAL A 47 15.13 31.27 16.19
C VAL A 47 13.87 30.60 15.68
N LEU A 48 13.27 31.10 14.58
CA LEU A 48 12.10 30.50 13.95
C LEU A 48 12.38 29.07 13.47
N ALA A 49 13.56 28.83 12.86
CA ALA A 49 13.97 27.48 12.44
C ALA A 49 14.09 26.53 13.64
N VAL A 50 14.70 26.97 14.74
CA VAL A 50 14.81 26.15 15.96
C VAL A 50 13.44 25.84 16.53
N LEU A 51 12.55 26.81 16.65
CA LEU A 51 11.16 26.58 17.10
C LEU A 51 10.42 25.59 16.18
N PHE A 52 10.62 25.73 14.87
CA PHE A 52 10.01 24.84 13.90
C PHE A 52 10.60 23.42 13.93
N VAL A 53 11.89 23.29 14.15
CA VAL A 53 12.60 22.03 14.43
C VAL A 53 12.02 21.35 15.67
N LEU A 54 11.84 22.07 16.76
CA LEU A 54 11.22 21.56 17.99
C LEU A 54 9.78 21.10 17.73
N TYR A 55 9.00 21.86 16.96
CA TYR A 55 7.66 21.47 16.54
C TYR A 55 7.64 20.18 15.74
N VAL A 56 8.53 20.03 14.73
CA VAL A 56 8.62 18.79 13.93
C VAL A 56 9.09 17.62 14.80
N ALA A 57 10.08 17.84 15.66
CA ALA A 57 10.60 16.82 16.57
C ALA A 57 9.54 16.29 17.56
N SER A 58 8.62 17.15 18.02
CA SER A 58 7.56 16.79 18.96
C SER A 58 6.44 15.94 18.35
N LYS A 59 6.33 15.88 17.01
CA LYS A 59 5.32 15.03 16.34
C LYS A 59 5.62 13.54 16.56
N ARG A 60 4.57 12.74 16.63
CA ARG A 60 4.66 11.27 16.70
C ARG A 60 4.73 10.67 15.29
N ASP A 61 5.73 11.09 14.52
CA ASP A 61 6.02 10.55 13.19
C ASP A 61 7.24 9.63 13.24
N GLU A 62 7.39 8.82 12.20
CA GLU A 62 8.55 7.94 12.00
C GLU A 62 9.87 8.76 12.05
N PRO A 63 10.89 8.33 12.85
CA PRO A 63 12.13 9.10 13.01
C PRO A 63 12.83 9.44 11.71
N ALA A 64 12.95 8.50 10.78
CA ALA A 64 13.61 8.71 9.50
C ALA A 64 12.95 9.83 8.68
N TYR A 65 11.62 9.93 8.73
CA TYR A 65 10.88 11.02 8.07
C TYR A 65 11.13 12.36 8.72
N LYS A 66 11.21 12.41 10.07
CA LYS A 66 11.55 13.64 10.79
C LYS A 66 12.95 14.13 10.48
N ILE A 67 13.94 13.23 10.50
CA ILE A 67 15.35 13.56 10.26
C ILE A 67 15.51 14.27 8.91
N LEU A 68 14.88 13.77 7.85
CA LEU A 68 14.95 14.40 6.53
C LEU A 68 14.46 15.85 6.57
N TRP A 69 13.31 16.11 7.21
CA TRP A 69 12.76 17.46 7.31
C TRP A 69 13.59 18.38 8.22
N LEU A 70 14.15 17.84 9.31
CA LEU A 70 15.04 18.60 10.17
C LEU A 70 16.28 19.05 9.41
N ILE A 71 16.87 18.18 8.58
CA ILE A 71 18.01 18.53 7.71
C ILE A 71 17.60 19.64 6.73
N CYS A 72 16.44 19.51 6.06
CA CYS A 72 15.95 20.51 5.11
C CYS A 72 15.71 21.88 5.78
N ILE A 73 15.10 21.90 6.97
CA ILE A 73 14.80 23.14 7.70
C ILE A 73 16.08 23.81 8.22
N LEU A 74 17.03 23.03 8.73
CA LEU A 74 18.30 23.56 9.24
C LEU A 74 19.21 24.07 8.11
N ALA A 75 19.26 23.36 6.97
CA ALA A 75 20.05 23.78 5.82
C ALA A 75 19.44 25.00 5.10
N PHE A 76 18.13 25.10 5.03
CA PHE A 76 17.39 26.15 4.32
C PHE A 76 16.16 26.59 5.14
N PRO A 77 16.33 27.44 6.17
CA PRO A 77 15.28 27.71 7.16
C PRO A 77 13.93 28.13 6.56
N LEU A 78 13.91 29.12 5.69
CA LEU A 78 12.68 29.62 5.07
C LEU A 78 12.11 28.60 4.06
N PHE A 79 12.97 28.12 3.17
CA PHE A 79 12.57 27.18 2.11
C PHE A 79 12.16 25.82 2.68
N GLY A 80 12.93 25.27 3.61
CA GLY A 80 12.62 24.00 4.27
C GLY A 80 11.33 24.06 5.07
N ALA A 81 11.05 25.16 5.76
CA ALA A 81 9.80 25.37 6.46
C ALA A 81 8.59 25.46 5.50
N ILE A 82 8.72 26.19 4.39
CA ILE A 82 7.66 26.28 3.36
C ILE A 82 7.42 24.90 2.72
N LEU A 83 8.49 24.18 2.38
CA LEU A 83 8.35 22.82 1.85
C LEU A 83 7.70 21.88 2.85
N TYR A 84 8.06 21.95 4.13
CA TYR A 84 7.45 21.14 5.15
C TYR A 84 5.95 21.45 5.31
N LEU A 85 5.56 22.71 5.34
CA LEU A 85 4.16 23.10 5.41
C LEU A 85 3.34 22.62 4.19
N GLY A 86 3.98 22.56 3.02
CA GLY A 86 3.34 22.08 1.78
C GLY A 86 3.30 20.56 1.63
N PHE A 87 4.33 19.85 2.12
CA PHE A 87 4.57 18.43 1.82
C PHE A 87 4.90 17.56 3.03
N GLY A 88 5.23 18.16 4.17
CA GLY A 88 5.72 17.46 5.35
C GLY A 88 4.63 16.82 6.20
N ASP A 89 3.36 17.14 5.98
CA ASP A 89 2.28 16.49 6.71
C ASP A 89 1.87 15.21 5.98
N LYS A 90 2.07 14.07 6.63
CA LYS A 90 1.66 12.76 6.12
C LYS A 90 0.15 12.57 6.18
N LYS A 91 -0.52 13.31 7.07
CA LYS A 91 -1.95 13.17 7.29
C LYS A 91 -2.72 13.59 6.05
N THR A 92 -3.84 12.93 5.85
CA THR A 92 -4.83 13.38 4.86
C THR A 92 -5.22 14.83 5.13
N SER A 93 -5.55 15.58 4.08
CA SER A 93 -6.08 16.93 4.28
C SER A 93 -7.32 16.88 5.16
N ARG A 94 -7.51 17.90 6.00
CA ARG A 94 -8.69 18.00 6.89
C ARG A 94 -10.03 17.73 6.16
N PRO A 95 -10.27 18.24 4.94
CA PRO A 95 -11.50 17.93 4.21
C PRO A 95 -11.59 16.46 3.79
N LEU A 96 -10.49 15.82 3.41
CA LEU A 96 -10.45 14.39 3.05
C LEU A 96 -10.73 13.53 4.28
N HIS A 97 -10.05 13.82 5.39
CA HIS A 97 -10.25 13.14 6.67
C HIS A 97 -11.71 13.22 7.14
N ARG A 98 -12.30 14.41 7.14
CA ARG A 98 -13.71 14.59 7.54
C ARG A 98 -14.69 13.82 6.66
N ARG A 99 -14.44 13.72 5.34
CA ARG A 99 -15.30 12.94 4.43
C ARG A 99 -15.26 11.46 4.77
N LEU A 100 -14.06 10.94 5.02
CA LEU A 100 -13.87 9.54 5.40
C LEU A 100 -14.51 9.25 6.77
N GLU A 101 -14.24 10.08 7.77
CA GLU A 101 -14.85 9.93 9.11
C GLU A 101 -16.38 9.95 9.04
N LYS A 102 -16.95 10.86 8.25
CA LYS A 102 -18.40 10.95 8.05
C LYS A 102 -18.96 9.67 7.43
N ALA A 103 -18.37 9.20 6.33
CA ALA A 103 -18.81 7.98 5.65
C ALA A 103 -18.71 6.75 6.57
N VAL A 104 -17.63 6.63 7.34
CA VAL A 104 -17.44 5.58 8.34
C VAL A 104 -18.51 5.66 9.45
N ALA A 105 -18.80 6.87 9.97
CA ALA A 105 -19.80 7.05 11.02
C ALA A 105 -21.23 6.75 10.54
N GLU A 106 -21.54 7.06 9.27
CA GLU A 106 -22.86 6.80 8.67
C GLU A 106 -23.11 5.31 8.44
N ILE A 107 -22.07 4.53 8.09
CA ILE A 107 -22.20 3.07 7.89
C ILE A 107 -22.17 2.33 9.22
N GLY A 108 -21.43 2.85 10.19
CA GLY A 108 -21.25 2.23 11.49
C GLY A 108 -20.14 1.17 11.54
N PRO A 109 -19.98 0.49 12.69
CA PRO A 109 -18.94 -0.51 12.86
C PRO A 109 -19.22 -1.75 11.98
N PRO A 110 -18.16 -2.42 11.47
CA PRO A 110 -18.32 -3.68 10.75
C PRO A 110 -19.01 -4.72 11.61
N LYS A 111 -19.92 -5.48 10.99
CA LYS A 111 -20.60 -6.58 11.68
C LYS A 111 -19.61 -7.71 11.94
N ALA A 112 -19.37 -8.02 13.20
CA ALA A 112 -18.64 -9.21 13.60
C ALA A 112 -19.53 -10.44 13.51
N GLU A 113 -18.98 -11.56 13.09
CA GLU A 113 -19.57 -12.86 13.36
C GLU A 113 -19.40 -13.14 14.85
N ALA A 114 -20.52 -13.29 15.58
CA ALA A 114 -20.52 -13.29 17.04
C ALA A 114 -19.60 -14.36 17.66
N ASP A 115 -19.41 -15.48 16.97
CA ASP A 115 -18.71 -16.65 17.49
C ASP A 115 -17.24 -16.71 17.08
N ALA A 116 -16.82 -16.11 15.96
CA ALA A 116 -15.47 -16.27 15.43
C ALA A 116 -14.35 -15.82 16.38
N ALA A 117 -14.53 -14.71 17.08
CA ALA A 117 -13.54 -14.23 18.05
C ALA A 117 -13.46 -15.11 19.28
N HIS A 118 -14.60 -15.56 19.81
CA HIS A 118 -14.65 -16.47 20.97
C HIS A 118 -14.14 -17.88 20.64
N GLU A 119 -14.38 -18.36 19.42
CA GLU A 119 -13.82 -19.63 18.96
C GLU A 119 -12.30 -19.54 18.85
N LEU A 120 -11.78 -18.47 18.24
CA LEU A 120 -10.34 -18.25 18.15
C LEU A 120 -9.70 -18.15 19.56
N GLU A 121 -10.37 -17.51 20.53
CA GLU A 121 -9.88 -17.42 21.90
C GLU A 121 -9.80 -18.80 22.58
N ARG A 122 -10.75 -19.68 22.31
CA ARG A 122 -10.73 -21.07 22.81
C ARG A 122 -9.67 -21.93 22.12
N GLU A 123 -9.47 -21.75 20.80
CA GLU A 123 -8.49 -22.53 20.04
C GLU A 123 -7.05 -22.07 20.31
N SER A 124 -6.82 -20.78 20.38
CA SER A 124 -5.51 -20.18 20.59
C SER A 124 -5.63 -18.81 21.26
N PRO A 125 -5.59 -18.72 22.58
CA PRO A 125 -5.65 -17.44 23.31
C PRO A 125 -4.59 -16.44 22.84
N HIS A 126 -3.42 -16.96 22.46
CA HIS A 126 -2.32 -16.16 21.96
C HIS A 126 -2.64 -15.50 20.60
N MET A 127 -3.14 -16.29 19.63
CA MET A 127 -3.56 -15.75 18.33
C MET A 127 -4.75 -14.80 18.48
N ALA A 128 -5.69 -15.12 19.38
CA ALA A 128 -6.82 -14.25 19.67
C ALA A 128 -6.37 -12.85 20.13
N GLN A 129 -5.29 -12.73 20.91
CA GLN A 129 -4.73 -11.42 21.30
C GLN A 129 -4.20 -10.66 20.10
N ILE A 130 -3.52 -11.31 19.14
CA ILE A 130 -3.02 -10.69 17.92
C ILE A 130 -4.19 -10.21 17.04
N PHE A 131 -5.21 -11.05 16.84
CA PHE A 131 -6.40 -10.69 16.07
C PHE A 131 -7.22 -9.60 16.78
N HIS A 132 -7.33 -9.63 18.09
CA HIS A 132 -7.95 -8.55 18.86
C HIS A 132 -7.19 -7.22 18.69
N TYR A 133 -5.86 -7.26 18.76
CA TYR A 133 -5.01 -6.10 18.49
C TYR A 133 -5.20 -5.58 17.07
N ALA A 134 -5.19 -6.46 16.06
CA ALA A 134 -5.44 -6.13 14.66
C ALA A 134 -6.83 -5.50 14.46
N SER A 135 -7.88 -6.10 15.06
CA SER A 135 -9.25 -5.58 15.02
C SER A 135 -9.36 -4.20 15.65
N ARG A 136 -8.70 -4.00 16.79
CA ARG A 136 -8.69 -2.70 17.51
C ARG A 136 -8.00 -1.60 16.71
N LEU A 137 -6.91 -1.91 16.02
CA LEU A 137 -6.18 -0.95 15.18
C LEU A 137 -6.96 -0.61 13.91
N SER A 138 -7.49 -1.63 13.26
CA SER A 138 -8.11 -1.51 11.94
C SER A 138 -9.61 -1.21 11.99
N ARG A 139 -10.29 -1.52 13.10
CA ARG A 139 -11.74 -1.52 13.32
C ARG A 139 -12.49 -2.65 12.63
N TYR A 140 -11.83 -3.50 11.85
CA TYR A 140 -12.45 -4.64 11.20
C TYR A 140 -12.38 -5.86 12.09
N PRO A 141 -13.48 -6.65 12.21
CA PRO A 141 -13.47 -7.86 13.04
C PRO A 141 -12.80 -9.03 12.33
N VAL A 142 -12.30 -9.96 13.15
CA VAL A 142 -11.97 -11.29 12.67
C VAL A 142 -13.26 -12.01 12.25
N GLN A 143 -13.15 -12.78 11.18
CA GLN A 143 -14.25 -13.60 10.63
C GLN A 143 -13.77 -15.04 10.47
N ARG A 144 -14.67 -15.98 10.60
CA ARG A 144 -14.45 -17.33 10.09
C ARG A 144 -14.67 -17.30 8.58
N ASN A 145 -13.84 -17.98 7.82
CA ASN A 145 -13.98 -18.00 6.37
C ASN A 145 -14.50 -19.37 5.90
N ARG A 146 -15.23 -19.41 4.77
CA ARG A 146 -15.72 -20.65 4.21
C ARG A 146 -14.72 -21.31 3.28
N ASP A 147 -14.11 -20.52 2.40
CA ASP A 147 -13.08 -20.96 1.46
C ASP A 147 -12.12 -19.80 1.20
N ALA A 148 -10.84 -20.10 1.24
CA ALA A 148 -9.78 -19.19 0.89
C ALA A 148 -8.84 -19.85 -0.13
N ARG A 149 -8.61 -19.21 -1.27
CA ARG A 149 -7.74 -19.71 -2.33
C ARG A 149 -6.68 -18.72 -2.69
N TYR A 150 -5.45 -19.18 -2.74
CA TYR A 150 -4.31 -18.40 -3.24
C TYR A 150 -4.11 -18.62 -4.73
N TYR A 151 -3.65 -17.58 -5.42
CA TYR A 151 -3.27 -17.63 -6.84
C TYR A 151 -1.87 -17.05 -6.98
N PRO A 152 -0.88 -17.84 -7.42
CA PRO A 152 0.54 -17.42 -7.47
C PRO A 152 0.85 -16.51 -8.66
N SER A 153 -0.15 -16.20 -9.50
CA SER A 153 0.00 -15.29 -10.63
C SER A 153 -1.32 -14.70 -11.10
N GLY A 154 -1.24 -13.62 -11.88
CA GLY A 154 -2.42 -13.03 -12.52
C GLY A 154 -3.04 -13.95 -13.56
N GLU A 155 -2.25 -14.76 -14.27
CA GLU A 155 -2.76 -15.76 -15.22
C GLU A 155 -3.65 -16.80 -14.54
N ALA A 156 -3.29 -17.20 -13.31
CA ALA A 156 -4.07 -18.15 -12.54
C ALA A 156 -5.38 -17.53 -12.00
N MET A 157 -5.32 -16.28 -11.54
CA MET A 157 -6.44 -15.58 -10.91
C MET A 157 -7.46 -15.04 -11.92
N PHE A 158 -7.01 -14.49 -13.03
CA PHE A 158 -7.85 -13.77 -14.00
C PHE A 158 -9.02 -14.59 -14.57
N PRO A 159 -8.85 -15.85 -15.02
CA PRO A 159 -9.97 -16.67 -15.49
C PRO A 159 -11.02 -16.95 -14.41
N VAL A 160 -10.58 -17.05 -13.15
CA VAL A 160 -11.49 -17.27 -12.01
C VAL A 160 -12.29 -16.00 -11.71
N MET A 161 -11.64 -14.82 -11.77
CA MET A 161 -12.32 -13.53 -11.66
C MET A 161 -13.39 -13.35 -12.74
N LEU A 162 -13.09 -13.69 -14.01
CA LEU A 162 -14.05 -13.57 -15.10
C LEU A 162 -15.27 -14.47 -14.86
N ARG A 163 -15.07 -15.73 -14.50
CA ARG A 163 -16.19 -16.64 -14.18
C ARG A 163 -17.05 -16.12 -13.03
N ALA A 164 -16.42 -15.56 -11.99
CA ALA A 164 -17.16 -14.99 -10.86
C ALA A 164 -17.99 -13.77 -11.29
N LEU A 165 -17.43 -12.88 -12.13
CA LEU A 165 -18.14 -11.73 -12.69
C LEU A 165 -19.33 -12.17 -13.56
N GLU A 166 -19.18 -13.22 -14.37
CA GLU A 166 -20.26 -13.80 -15.18
C GLU A 166 -21.41 -14.37 -14.34
N GLN A 167 -21.14 -14.78 -13.09
CA GLN A 167 -22.12 -15.34 -12.16
C GLN A 167 -22.80 -14.27 -11.29
N ALA A 168 -22.39 -13.00 -11.37
CA ALA A 168 -22.99 -11.93 -10.58
C ALA A 168 -24.47 -11.75 -10.85
N GLU A 169 -25.27 -11.59 -9.79
CA GLU A 169 -26.73 -11.46 -9.84
C GLU A 169 -27.24 -10.14 -9.30
N LYS A 170 -26.58 -9.58 -8.26
CA LYS A 170 -27.04 -8.40 -7.51
C LYS A 170 -26.15 -7.18 -7.70
N TYR A 171 -24.86 -7.34 -7.40
CA TYR A 171 -23.92 -6.23 -7.48
C TYR A 171 -22.47 -6.66 -7.71
N ILE A 172 -21.69 -5.77 -8.33
CA ILE A 172 -20.24 -5.88 -8.52
C ILE A 172 -19.59 -4.58 -8.06
N TYR A 173 -18.73 -4.65 -7.04
CA TYR A 173 -17.94 -3.53 -6.56
C TYR A 173 -16.47 -3.77 -6.88
N LEU A 174 -15.87 -2.83 -7.59
CA LEU A 174 -14.53 -2.94 -8.13
C LEU A 174 -13.72 -1.67 -7.78
N GLU A 175 -12.61 -1.85 -7.07
CA GLU A 175 -11.71 -0.77 -6.64
C GLU A 175 -10.27 -1.14 -6.96
N TYR A 176 -9.62 -0.37 -7.84
CA TYR A 176 -8.27 -0.68 -8.32
C TYR A 176 -7.40 0.56 -8.49
N PHE A 177 -6.12 0.42 -8.15
CA PHE A 177 -5.14 1.49 -8.35
C PHE A 177 -4.85 1.73 -9.83
N ILE A 178 -4.58 0.67 -10.60
CA ILE A 178 -4.31 0.76 -12.04
C ILE A 178 -5.38 -0.01 -12.81
N ILE A 179 -6.02 0.69 -13.74
CA ILE A 179 -6.78 0.12 -14.84
C ILE A 179 -6.07 0.55 -16.12
N SER A 180 -5.75 -0.41 -17.00
CA SER A 180 -5.09 -0.15 -18.28
C SER A 180 -5.86 -0.75 -19.44
N GLU A 181 -6.04 0.01 -20.51
CA GLU A 181 -6.58 -0.55 -21.75
C GLU A 181 -5.70 -1.72 -22.21
N GLY A 182 -6.32 -2.87 -22.45
CA GLY A 182 -5.68 -4.11 -22.84
C GLY A 182 -6.66 -5.28 -22.80
N LYS A 183 -6.17 -6.48 -23.06
CA LYS A 183 -7.00 -7.70 -23.14
C LYS A 183 -7.70 -8.00 -21.81
N MET A 184 -6.95 -7.91 -20.72
CA MET A 184 -7.48 -8.17 -19.37
C MET A 184 -8.65 -7.25 -19.06
N TRP A 185 -8.43 -5.94 -19.15
CA TRP A 185 -9.48 -4.96 -18.87
C TRP A 185 -10.65 -5.04 -19.83
N GLN A 186 -10.40 -5.21 -21.14
CA GLN A 186 -11.46 -5.30 -22.14
C GLN A 186 -12.39 -6.49 -21.87
N SER A 187 -11.84 -7.65 -21.49
CA SER A 187 -12.66 -8.82 -21.13
C SER A 187 -13.53 -8.54 -19.90
N ILE A 188 -12.94 -7.96 -18.83
CA ILE A 188 -13.68 -7.56 -17.63
C ILE A 188 -14.77 -6.54 -17.98
N LEU A 189 -14.43 -5.46 -18.70
CA LEU A 189 -15.37 -4.40 -19.08
C LEU A 189 -16.54 -4.93 -19.88
N THR A 190 -16.31 -5.85 -20.82
CA THR A 190 -17.38 -6.49 -21.60
C THR A 190 -18.38 -7.18 -20.67
N THR A 191 -17.90 -7.97 -19.72
CA THR A 191 -18.77 -8.64 -18.72
C THR A 191 -19.50 -7.63 -17.84
N LEU A 192 -18.81 -6.58 -17.37
CA LEU A 192 -19.43 -5.55 -16.53
C LEU A 192 -20.56 -4.81 -17.26
N VAL A 193 -20.37 -4.46 -18.55
CA VAL A 193 -21.40 -3.81 -19.37
C VAL A 193 -22.61 -4.73 -19.57
N GLN A 194 -22.38 -6.01 -19.84
CA GLN A 194 -23.46 -7.01 -19.95
C GLN A 194 -24.24 -7.14 -18.64
N LYS A 195 -23.55 -7.22 -17.51
CA LYS A 195 -24.17 -7.32 -16.18
C LYS A 195 -24.95 -6.05 -15.81
N ALA A 196 -24.42 -4.88 -16.09
CA ALA A 196 -25.11 -3.61 -15.89
C ALA A 196 -26.39 -3.50 -16.77
N ALA A 197 -26.35 -4.00 -18.00
CA ALA A 197 -27.50 -4.08 -18.87
C ALA A 197 -28.58 -5.06 -18.36
N CYS A 198 -28.19 -6.10 -17.61
CA CYS A 198 -29.09 -7.04 -16.93
C CYS A 198 -29.59 -6.54 -15.56
N GLY A 199 -29.27 -5.30 -15.15
CA GLY A 199 -29.75 -4.72 -13.90
C GLY A 199 -28.86 -4.95 -12.67
N VAL A 200 -27.67 -5.57 -12.83
CA VAL A 200 -26.69 -5.68 -11.74
C VAL A 200 -26.11 -4.31 -11.41
N ASP A 201 -26.03 -3.95 -10.11
CA ASP A 201 -25.43 -2.67 -9.68
C ASP A 201 -23.90 -2.72 -9.77
N VAL A 202 -23.34 -2.19 -10.85
CA VAL A 202 -21.90 -2.19 -11.10
C VAL A 202 -21.30 -0.85 -10.67
N ARG A 203 -20.37 -0.88 -9.72
CA ARG A 203 -19.68 0.31 -9.19
C ARG A 203 -18.16 0.15 -9.27
N ILE A 204 -17.50 1.17 -9.78
CA ILE A 204 -16.04 1.17 -9.98
C ILE A 204 -15.43 2.39 -9.28
N ILE A 205 -14.36 2.16 -8.52
CA ILE A 205 -13.43 3.19 -8.05
C ILE A 205 -12.07 2.92 -8.68
N TYR A 206 -11.43 3.94 -9.23
CA TYR A 206 -10.03 3.83 -9.66
C TYR A 206 -9.24 5.07 -9.25
N ASP A 207 -7.94 4.88 -9.00
CA ASP A 207 -7.03 5.99 -8.69
C ASP A 207 -6.68 6.76 -9.96
N ASP A 208 -6.90 8.08 -9.95
CA ASP A 208 -6.68 8.93 -11.12
C ASP A 208 -5.20 8.96 -11.54
N LEU A 209 -4.28 9.03 -10.58
CA LEU A 209 -2.83 9.05 -10.88
C LEU A 209 -2.34 7.68 -11.32
N GLY A 210 -2.80 6.60 -10.67
CA GLY A 210 -2.45 5.22 -11.04
C GLY A 210 -2.86 4.89 -12.46
N SER A 211 -4.01 5.42 -12.92
CA SER A 211 -4.56 5.16 -14.24
C SER A 211 -4.35 6.31 -15.24
N LEU A 212 -3.61 7.37 -14.88
CA LEU A 212 -3.48 8.61 -15.67
C LEU A 212 -2.86 8.41 -17.06
N THR A 213 -1.94 7.48 -17.19
CA THR A 213 -1.25 7.21 -18.47
C THR A 213 -1.81 6.01 -19.21
N THR A 214 -2.73 5.28 -18.60
CA THR A 214 -3.25 4.00 -19.08
C THR A 214 -4.71 4.05 -19.49
N LEU A 215 -5.44 5.07 -19.05
CA LEU A 215 -6.82 5.34 -19.45
C LEU A 215 -6.96 6.68 -20.19
N PRO A 216 -7.90 6.82 -21.13
CA PRO A 216 -8.23 8.09 -21.76
C PRO A 216 -8.79 9.12 -20.77
N PRO A 217 -8.61 10.43 -21.01
CA PRO A 217 -9.29 11.47 -20.25
C PRO A 217 -10.81 11.29 -20.26
N GLY A 218 -11.47 11.50 -19.12
CA GLY A 218 -12.94 11.39 -19.03
C GLY A 218 -13.45 9.94 -18.95
N TYR A 219 -12.58 8.98 -18.64
CA TYR A 219 -12.95 7.56 -18.64
C TYR A 219 -14.09 7.22 -17.67
N ALA A 220 -14.17 7.88 -16.52
CA ALA A 220 -15.28 7.70 -15.59
C ALA A 220 -16.64 8.04 -16.24
N GLU A 221 -16.69 9.09 -17.08
CA GLU A 221 -17.90 9.44 -17.82
C GLU A 221 -18.23 8.42 -18.92
N TYR A 222 -17.20 7.89 -19.58
CA TYR A 222 -17.36 6.80 -20.54
C TYR A 222 -18.01 5.55 -19.91
N LEU A 223 -17.65 5.21 -18.67
CA LEU A 223 -18.24 4.10 -17.91
C LEU A 223 -19.70 4.42 -17.51
N ARG A 224 -19.97 5.63 -17.01
CA ARG A 224 -21.33 6.05 -16.61
C ARG A 224 -22.34 5.98 -17.78
N ARG A 225 -21.93 6.32 -18.99
CA ARG A 225 -22.76 6.17 -20.20
C ARG A 225 -23.10 4.71 -20.54
N ARG A 226 -22.47 3.75 -19.87
CA ARG A 226 -22.72 2.29 -19.98
C ARG A 226 -23.41 1.72 -18.75
N ASN A 227 -24.11 2.57 -17.99
CA ASN A 227 -24.79 2.21 -16.75
C ASN A 227 -23.83 1.65 -15.65
N ILE A 228 -22.53 1.93 -15.74
CA ILE A 228 -21.55 1.60 -14.72
C ILE A 228 -21.27 2.84 -13.89
N LYS A 229 -21.63 2.83 -12.61
CA LYS A 229 -21.33 3.93 -11.69
C LYS A 229 -19.83 3.99 -11.44
N CYS A 230 -19.23 5.17 -11.50
CA CYS A 230 -17.77 5.27 -11.42
C CYS A 230 -17.32 6.53 -10.67
N VAL A 231 -16.30 6.36 -9.83
CA VAL A 231 -15.55 7.40 -9.12
C VAL A 231 -14.08 7.33 -9.53
N SER A 232 -13.53 8.45 -10.03
CA SER A 232 -12.08 8.64 -10.17
C SER A 232 -11.57 9.28 -8.89
N PHE A 233 -10.77 8.53 -8.12
CA PHE A 233 -10.27 8.99 -6.83
C PHE A 233 -9.11 9.98 -6.99
N ASN A 234 -9.14 11.05 -6.21
CA ASN A 234 -8.11 12.08 -6.07
C ASN A 234 -7.53 12.56 -7.41
N PRO A 235 -8.39 13.15 -8.29
CA PRO A 235 -7.98 13.60 -9.61
C PRO A 235 -6.88 14.64 -9.51
N MET A 236 -5.88 14.53 -10.40
CA MET A 236 -4.75 15.44 -10.44
C MET A 236 -5.20 16.86 -10.74
N ARG A 237 -5.04 17.76 -9.78
CA ARG A 237 -5.22 19.20 -9.92
C ARG A 237 -3.87 19.89 -10.06
N LEU A 238 -3.83 21.04 -10.77
CA LEU A 238 -2.62 21.80 -11.05
C LEU A 238 -1.92 22.40 -9.80
N PHE A 239 -2.56 22.34 -8.63
CA PHE A 239 -2.02 22.91 -7.39
C PHE A 239 -1.27 21.86 -6.57
N LEU A 240 -0.08 22.22 -6.11
CA LEU A 240 0.74 21.46 -5.17
C LEU A 240 -0.02 21.32 -3.84
N SER A 241 -0.44 20.11 -3.53
CA SER A 241 -1.09 19.79 -2.27
C SER A 241 -0.49 18.48 -1.75
N GLY A 242 -0.20 18.40 -0.45
CA GLY A 242 0.28 17.19 0.21
C GLY A 242 -0.64 15.97 -0.01
N THR A 243 -1.91 16.21 -0.35
CA THR A 243 -2.89 15.16 -0.68
C THR A 243 -2.56 14.39 -1.96
N LEU A 244 -1.64 14.88 -2.81
CA LEU A 244 -1.18 14.13 -3.99
C LEU A 244 -0.46 12.84 -3.63
N ASN A 245 0.08 12.72 -2.42
CA ASN A 245 0.73 11.52 -1.94
C ASN A 245 -0.27 10.45 -1.46
N ASN A 246 -1.50 10.84 -1.09
CA ASN A 246 -2.51 9.90 -0.66
C ASN A 246 -3.17 9.27 -1.89
N ARG A 247 -2.75 8.04 -2.24
CA ARG A 247 -3.26 7.28 -3.39
C ARG A 247 -4.05 6.08 -2.91
N ASP A 248 -5.05 5.72 -3.67
CA ASP A 248 -5.80 4.49 -3.43
C ASP A 248 -5.09 3.32 -4.10
N HIS A 249 -4.29 2.61 -3.29
CA HIS A 249 -3.51 1.48 -3.78
C HIS A 249 -4.21 0.12 -3.54
N ARG A 250 -5.45 0.13 -3.10
CA ARG A 250 -6.24 -1.09 -2.87
C ARG A 250 -6.61 -1.78 -4.19
N LYS A 251 -6.84 -3.07 -4.12
CA LYS A 251 -7.36 -3.93 -5.18
C LYS A 251 -8.44 -4.79 -4.56
N ILE A 252 -9.68 -4.42 -4.80
CA ILE A 252 -10.86 -5.05 -4.23
C ILE A 252 -11.83 -5.35 -5.35
N LEU A 253 -12.30 -6.60 -5.42
CA LEU A 253 -13.45 -6.98 -6.20
C LEU A 253 -14.40 -7.74 -5.29
N VAL A 254 -15.61 -7.24 -5.10
CA VAL A 254 -16.68 -7.92 -4.34
C VAL A 254 -17.84 -8.20 -5.26
N ILE A 255 -18.35 -9.42 -5.20
CA ILE A 255 -19.47 -9.89 -6.03
C ILE A 255 -20.54 -10.44 -5.09
N ASP A 256 -21.73 -9.84 -5.10
CA ASP A 256 -22.95 -10.27 -4.40
C ASP A 256 -22.79 -10.50 -2.88
N GLY A 257 -21.71 -10.00 -2.25
CA GLY A 257 -21.37 -10.34 -0.87
C GLY A 257 -20.96 -11.80 -0.64
N LYS A 258 -20.85 -12.57 -1.72
CA LYS A 258 -20.52 -14.01 -1.68
C LYS A 258 -19.04 -14.26 -1.88
N VAL A 259 -18.41 -13.49 -2.77
CA VAL A 259 -17.01 -13.67 -3.19
C VAL A 259 -16.27 -12.34 -3.15
N ALA A 260 -15.04 -12.35 -2.63
CA ALA A 260 -14.11 -11.24 -2.75
C ALA A 260 -12.77 -11.69 -3.35
N PHE A 261 -12.15 -10.82 -4.14
CA PHE A 261 -10.78 -10.97 -4.63
C PHE A 261 -9.94 -9.78 -4.18
N SER A 262 -8.71 -10.04 -3.76
CA SER A 262 -7.72 -9.03 -3.43
C SER A 262 -6.29 -9.56 -3.68
N GLY A 263 -5.28 -8.72 -3.47
CA GLY A 263 -3.86 -9.05 -3.66
C GLY A 263 -3.07 -7.95 -4.36
N GLY A 264 -1.93 -8.29 -4.96
CA GLY A 264 -1.05 -7.34 -5.65
C GLY A 264 -1.48 -6.97 -7.07
N ILE A 265 -2.35 -7.78 -7.70
CA ILE A 265 -2.68 -7.77 -9.11
C ILE A 265 -3.57 -6.58 -9.47
N ASN A 266 -3.12 -5.70 -10.38
CA ASN A 266 -3.94 -4.65 -11.00
C ASN A 266 -4.59 -5.16 -12.31
N LEU A 267 -5.45 -4.32 -12.92
CA LEU A 267 -6.17 -4.66 -14.14
C LEU A 267 -5.42 -4.16 -15.38
N ALA A 268 -4.31 -4.84 -15.70
CA ALA A 268 -3.47 -4.51 -16.84
C ALA A 268 -2.76 -5.76 -17.38
N ASP A 269 -2.43 -5.75 -18.67
CA ASP A 269 -1.90 -6.92 -19.40
C ASP A 269 -0.53 -7.40 -18.92
N GLU A 270 0.27 -6.55 -18.28
CA GLU A 270 1.52 -6.96 -17.62
C GLU A 270 1.30 -7.90 -16.45
N TYR A 271 0.20 -7.75 -15.69
CA TYR A 271 -0.10 -8.61 -14.53
C TYR A 271 -0.54 -10.03 -14.94
N ILE A 272 -0.96 -10.23 -16.17
CA ILE A 272 -1.25 -11.54 -16.76
C ILE A 272 -0.18 -11.96 -17.78
N ASN A 273 1.01 -11.38 -17.70
CA ASN A 273 2.19 -11.68 -18.50
C ASN A 273 2.02 -11.67 -20.03
N ARG A 274 0.98 -10.96 -20.53
CA ARG A 274 0.82 -10.69 -21.97
C ARG A 274 1.82 -9.66 -22.49
N ILE A 275 2.28 -8.77 -21.61
CA ILE A 275 3.30 -7.76 -21.88
C ILE A 275 4.46 -7.98 -20.92
N LYS A 276 5.61 -8.35 -21.48
CA LYS A 276 6.85 -8.65 -20.71
C LYS A 276 7.77 -7.43 -20.62
N LYS A 277 7.32 -6.37 -19.99
CA LYS A 277 8.09 -5.11 -19.87
C LYS A 277 9.35 -5.25 -19.00
N TYR A 278 9.28 -6.07 -17.94
CA TYR A 278 10.33 -6.26 -16.95
C TYR A 278 10.59 -7.77 -16.72
N GLY A 279 10.59 -8.58 -17.78
CA GLY A 279 10.61 -10.02 -17.67
C GLY A 279 9.27 -10.60 -17.25
N TYR A 280 9.27 -11.74 -16.55
CA TYR A 280 8.06 -12.32 -15.99
C TYR A 280 7.59 -11.49 -14.81
N TRP A 281 6.29 -11.11 -14.83
CA TRP A 281 5.65 -10.37 -13.75
C TRP A 281 5.07 -11.34 -12.73
N LYS A 282 5.81 -11.55 -11.63
CA LYS A 282 5.41 -12.40 -10.54
C LYS A 282 4.56 -11.62 -9.54
N ASP A 283 3.29 -11.94 -9.47
CA ASP A 283 2.37 -11.33 -8.50
C ASP A 283 1.50 -12.41 -7.87
N GLY A 284 0.81 -12.09 -6.78
CA GLY A 284 -0.10 -12.98 -6.09
C GLY A 284 -1.42 -12.31 -5.73
N GLY A 285 -2.46 -13.12 -5.66
CA GLY A 285 -3.77 -12.69 -5.20
C GLY A 285 -4.52 -13.84 -4.55
N PHE A 286 -5.68 -13.54 -4.00
CA PHE A 286 -6.51 -14.53 -3.34
C PHE A 286 -8.00 -14.28 -3.55
N ARG A 287 -8.77 -15.33 -3.37
CA ARG A 287 -10.23 -15.32 -3.35
C ARG A 287 -10.71 -15.74 -1.97
N LEU A 288 -11.75 -15.07 -1.48
CA LEU A 288 -12.45 -15.42 -0.25
C LEU A 288 -13.92 -15.67 -0.53
N GLU A 289 -14.49 -16.65 0.17
CA GLU A 289 -15.94 -16.89 0.25
C GLU A 289 -16.35 -16.98 1.73
N GLY A 290 -17.51 -16.40 2.06
CA GLY A 290 -18.05 -16.43 3.41
C GLY A 290 -18.06 -15.07 4.10
N PRO A 291 -18.20 -15.03 5.44
CA PRO A 291 -18.41 -13.79 6.21
C PRO A 291 -17.33 -12.72 6.02
N ALA A 292 -16.08 -13.12 5.76
CA ALA A 292 -14.95 -12.21 5.54
C ALA A 292 -15.13 -11.28 4.35
N VAL A 293 -15.96 -11.65 3.37
CA VAL A 293 -16.30 -10.81 2.20
C VAL A 293 -16.96 -9.51 2.64
N GLN A 294 -17.68 -9.53 3.77
CA GLN A 294 -18.36 -8.35 4.33
C GLN A 294 -17.37 -7.23 4.70
N ASN A 295 -16.19 -7.58 5.21
CA ASN A 295 -15.17 -6.56 5.52
C ASN A 295 -14.77 -5.81 4.24
N TYR A 296 -14.57 -6.51 3.10
CA TYR A 296 -14.26 -5.87 1.82
C TYR A 296 -15.43 -5.05 1.26
N ALA A 297 -16.66 -5.56 1.39
CA ALA A 297 -17.86 -4.82 0.99
C ALA A 297 -17.99 -3.51 1.79
N GLN A 298 -17.68 -3.55 3.09
CA GLN A 298 -17.66 -2.36 3.93
C GLN A 298 -16.56 -1.38 3.55
N MET A 299 -15.32 -1.84 3.34
CA MET A 299 -14.20 -1.00 2.87
C MET A 299 -14.58 -0.22 1.62
N PHE A 300 -15.13 -0.93 0.63
CA PHE A 300 -15.60 -0.31 -0.60
C PHE A 300 -16.71 0.70 -0.35
N THR A 301 -17.72 0.35 0.45
CA THR A 301 -18.89 1.21 0.74
C THR A 301 -18.48 2.48 1.46
N GLU A 302 -17.61 2.39 2.47
CA GLU A 302 -17.06 3.54 3.21
C GLU A 302 -16.34 4.49 2.25
N PHE A 303 -15.50 3.95 1.36
CA PHE A 303 -14.74 4.77 0.43
C PHE A 303 -15.62 5.34 -0.70
N TRP A 304 -16.56 4.54 -1.20
CA TRP A 304 -17.56 5.01 -2.15
C TRP A 304 -18.35 6.22 -1.61
N ASN A 305 -18.87 6.12 -0.39
CA ASN A 305 -19.68 7.17 0.24
C ASN A 305 -18.87 8.43 0.55
N ALA A 306 -17.58 8.30 0.82
CA ALA A 306 -16.70 9.45 1.02
C ALA A 306 -16.49 10.29 -0.25
N PHE A 307 -16.60 9.70 -1.46
CA PHE A 307 -16.23 10.35 -2.73
C PHE A 307 -17.34 10.38 -3.78
N SER A 308 -18.40 9.60 -3.63
CA SER A 308 -19.56 9.61 -4.53
C SER A 308 -20.63 10.58 -4.05
N LYS A 309 -21.44 11.08 -4.99
CA LYS A 309 -22.69 11.81 -4.70
C LYS A 309 -23.90 10.87 -4.61
N ASP A 310 -23.73 9.61 -4.97
CA ASP A 310 -24.73 8.55 -4.93
C ASP A 310 -24.36 7.59 -3.79
N PRO A 311 -24.86 7.83 -2.55
CA PRO A 311 -24.49 7.01 -1.41
C PRO A 311 -24.97 5.58 -1.57
N LEU A 312 -24.21 4.66 -1.01
CA LEU A 312 -24.43 3.22 -1.03
C LEU A 312 -24.77 2.75 0.39
N THR A 313 -25.86 2.00 0.53
CA THR A 313 -26.12 1.24 1.76
C THR A 313 -25.24 0.00 1.77
N LEU A 314 -24.61 -0.30 2.91
CA LEU A 314 -23.82 -1.53 3.04
C LEU A 314 -24.71 -2.74 2.77
N PRO A 315 -24.36 -3.58 1.78
CA PRO A 315 -25.14 -4.78 1.50
C PRO A 315 -25.14 -5.75 2.67
N ASP A 316 -26.19 -6.55 2.77
CA ASP A 316 -26.23 -7.61 3.78
C ASP A 316 -25.15 -8.66 3.55
N SER A 317 -24.66 -9.24 4.65
CA SER A 317 -23.68 -10.32 4.59
C SER A 317 -24.29 -11.59 3.99
N CYS A 318 -23.45 -12.48 3.46
CA CYS A 318 -23.89 -13.79 2.95
C CYS A 318 -24.28 -14.80 4.04
N GLY A 319 -24.40 -14.37 5.31
CA GLY A 319 -24.69 -15.20 6.46
C GLY A 319 -23.45 -15.71 7.21
N SER A 320 -23.65 -16.43 8.30
CA SER A 320 -22.60 -17.03 9.11
C SER A 320 -21.99 -18.26 8.44
N CYS A 321 -20.75 -18.58 8.81
CA CYS A 321 -20.08 -19.83 8.43
C CYS A 321 -20.05 -20.77 9.64
N PRO A 322 -20.75 -21.91 9.60
CA PRO A 322 -20.67 -22.87 10.69
C PRO A 322 -19.22 -23.35 10.93
N PRO A 323 -18.79 -23.55 12.18
CA PRO A 323 -17.43 -23.95 12.51
C PRO A 323 -16.93 -25.19 11.76
N GLU A 324 -17.81 -26.15 11.54
CA GLU A 324 -17.51 -27.40 10.83
C GLU A 324 -17.19 -27.24 9.35
N GLN A 325 -17.53 -26.08 8.76
CA GLN A 325 -17.30 -25.75 7.35
C GLN A 325 -16.25 -24.63 7.19
N GLY A 326 -15.62 -24.19 8.28
CA GLY A 326 -14.71 -23.07 8.26
C GLY A 326 -13.32 -23.42 7.73
N ASP A 327 -12.74 -22.52 6.93
CA ASP A 327 -11.36 -22.56 6.45
C ASP A 327 -10.52 -21.53 7.20
N GLY A 328 -10.24 -21.80 8.48
CA GLY A 328 -9.44 -20.95 9.35
C GLY A 328 -10.09 -19.60 9.67
N TYR A 329 -9.27 -18.67 10.15
CA TYR A 329 -9.67 -17.32 10.52
C TYR A 329 -9.03 -16.30 9.60
N VAL A 330 -9.81 -15.28 9.27
CA VAL A 330 -9.31 -14.19 8.44
C VAL A 330 -9.81 -12.84 8.94
N LEU A 331 -8.95 -11.86 8.90
CA LEU A 331 -9.25 -10.45 9.19
C LEU A 331 -8.81 -9.61 7.99
N PRO A 332 -9.70 -9.38 7.00
CA PRO A 332 -9.47 -8.36 6.00
C PRO A 332 -9.61 -6.98 6.63
N TYR A 333 -8.62 -6.11 6.37
CA TYR A 333 -8.60 -4.76 6.92
C TYR A 333 -8.06 -3.75 5.92
N CYS A 334 -8.36 -2.47 6.12
CA CYS A 334 -7.73 -1.40 5.38
C CYS A 334 -6.73 -0.63 6.25
N ASP A 335 -5.64 -0.22 5.63
CA ASP A 335 -4.73 0.79 6.14
C ASP A 335 -5.00 2.12 5.45
N SER A 336 -4.87 3.21 6.18
CA SER A 336 -5.22 4.54 5.70
C SER A 336 -4.32 5.59 6.32
N PRO A 337 -3.85 6.57 5.54
CA PRO A 337 -3.13 7.71 6.10
C PRO A 337 -3.99 8.58 7.03
N ALA A 338 -5.31 8.32 7.08
CA ALA A 338 -6.22 8.92 8.04
C ALA A 338 -6.25 8.19 9.38
N ASN A 339 -5.78 6.94 9.45
CA ASN A 339 -5.69 6.20 10.71
C ASN A 339 -4.67 6.86 11.65
N ARG A 340 -4.90 6.69 12.96
CA ARG A 340 -3.96 7.15 13.98
C ARG A 340 -2.64 6.41 13.91
N ASP A 341 -2.72 5.09 13.71
CA ASP A 341 -1.62 4.16 13.73
C ASP A 341 -1.51 3.44 12.36
N ALA A 342 -0.30 3.13 11.92
CA ALA A 342 -0.04 2.40 10.69
C ALA A 342 -0.27 0.90 10.93
N VAL A 343 -1.47 0.42 10.62
CA VAL A 343 -1.95 -0.92 10.99
C VAL A 343 -1.01 -2.01 10.50
N SER A 344 -0.70 -2.01 9.19
CA SER A 344 0.19 -3.03 8.61
C SER A 344 1.59 -3.00 9.18
N ASN A 345 2.16 -1.80 9.44
CA ASN A 345 3.49 -1.68 10.05
C ASN A 345 3.53 -2.33 11.45
N HIS A 346 2.50 -2.07 12.25
CA HIS A 346 2.37 -2.65 13.59
C HIS A 346 2.17 -4.16 13.54
N LEU A 347 1.34 -4.65 12.61
CA LEU A 347 1.11 -6.10 12.46
C LEU A 347 2.35 -6.83 11.98
N TYR A 348 3.12 -6.28 11.03
CA TYR A 348 4.41 -6.88 10.64
C TYR A 348 5.39 -6.99 11.81
N MET A 349 5.48 -5.95 12.66
CA MET A 349 6.33 -6.00 13.86
C MET A 349 5.85 -7.05 14.85
N GLU A 350 4.53 -7.13 15.06
CA GLU A 350 3.94 -8.13 15.95
C GLU A 350 4.21 -9.56 15.47
N LEU A 351 3.93 -9.82 14.18
CA LEU A 351 4.17 -11.13 13.59
C LEU A 351 5.65 -11.54 13.63
N LEU A 352 6.57 -10.64 13.29
CA LEU A 352 8.01 -10.89 13.43
C LEU A 352 8.42 -11.16 14.88
N GLY A 353 7.74 -10.50 15.84
CA GLY A 353 7.93 -10.75 17.27
C GLY A 353 7.54 -12.17 17.70
N GLN A 354 6.52 -12.73 17.04
CA GLN A 354 5.94 -14.04 17.37
C GLN A 354 6.58 -15.21 16.62
N ALA A 355 7.19 -14.97 15.46
CA ALA A 355 7.80 -16.00 14.65
C ALA A 355 8.85 -16.81 15.44
N THR A 356 8.77 -18.14 15.33
CA THR A 356 9.62 -19.09 16.07
C THR A 356 10.53 -19.92 15.16
N GLN A 357 10.06 -20.32 13.99
CA GLN A 357 10.80 -21.17 13.03
C GLN A 357 11.25 -20.36 11.84
N TYR A 358 10.31 -19.72 11.12
CA TYR A 358 10.62 -18.94 9.94
C TYR A 358 9.63 -17.79 9.69
N ALA A 359 10.09 -16.79 8.94
CA ALA A 359 9.27 -15.67 8.46
C ALA A 359 9.71 -15.28 7.05
N TRP A 360 8.90 -15.57 6.03
CA TRP A 360 9.21 -15.36 4.62
C TRP A 360 8.34 -14.25 4.04
N PHE A 361 8.94 -13.38 3.22
CA PHE A 361 8.30 -12.19 2.69
C PHE A 361 8.51 -12.03 1.19
N PHE A 362 7.44 -11.81 0.44
CA PHE A 362 7.47 -11.23 -0.90
C PHE A 362 7.22 -9.72 -0.83
N THR A 363 8.07 -8.91 -1.46
CA THR A 363 7.84 -7.47 -1.60
C THR A 363 8.56 -6.90 -2.81
N PRO A 364 7.91 -6.00 -3.61
CA PRO A 364 8.59 -5.35 -4.73
C PRO A 364 9.58 -4.26 -4.29
N TYR A 365 9.36 -3.68 -3.12
CA TYR A 365 10.18 -2.60 -2.56
C TYR A 365 10.47 -2.88 -1.09
N LEU A 366 11.70 -2.58 -0.68
CA LEU A 366 12.17 -2.79 0.69
C LEU A 366 12.77 -1.48 1.20
N MET A 367 11.94 -0.66 1.83
CA MET A 367 12.32 0.63 2.41
C MET A 367 11.66 0.74 3.78
N LEU A 368 12.36 0.25 4.80
CA LEU A 368 11.83 0.04 6.14
C LEU A 368 12.04 1.26 7.05
N GLY A 369 11.05 1.54 7.91
CA GLY A 369 11.28 2.38 9.08
C GLY A 369 12.20 1.68 10.08
N ASP A 370 12.86 2.45 10.95
CA ASP A 370 13.84 1.91 11.89
C ASP A 370 13.22 0.85 12.82
N THR A 371 11.99 1.05 13.26
CA THR A 371 11.27 0.12 14.14
C THR A 371 10.99 -1.23 13.47
N LEU A 372 10.56 -1.22 12.21
CA LEU A 372 10.30 -2.44 11.45
C LEU A 372 11.61 -3.13 11.05
N LEU A 373 12.63 -2.36 10.65
CA LEU A 373 13.98 -2.88 10.40
C LEU A 373 14.51 -3.64 11.63
N ASP A 374 14.39 -3.02 12.83
CA ASP A 374 14.80 -3.64 14.09
C ASP A 374 13.99 -4.92 14.41
N ALA A 375 12.70 -4.98 14.05
CA ALA A 375 11.91 -6.19 14.20
C ALA A 375 12.44 -7.36 13.33
N PHE A 376 12.81 -7.09 12.07
CA PHE A 376 13.47 -8.08 11.21
C PHE A 376 14.82 -8.56 11.79
N VAL A 377 15.65 -7.61 12.24
CA VAL A 377 16.95 -7.89 12.86
C VAL A 377 16.78 -8.78 14.08
N ARG A 378 15.86 -8.43 14.99
CA ARG A 378 15.62 -9.22 16.23
C ARG A 378 15.08 -10.61 15.92
N ALA A 379 14.18 -10.76 14.93
CA ALA A 379 13.68 -12.07 14.54
C ALA A 379 14.83 -12.98 14.06
N ALA A 380 15.69 -12.48 13.16
CA ALA A 380 16.84 -13.23 12.67
C ALA A 380 17.84 -13.55 13.78
N GLN A 381 18.14 -12.61 14.68
CA GLN A 381 19.04 -12.83 15.82
C GLN A 381 18.49 -13.83 16.86
N ARG A 382 17.17 -14.01 16.94
CA ARG A 382 16.56 -15.11 17.73
C ARG A 382 16.70 -16.48 17.08
N GLY A 383 17.22 -16.57 15.86
CA GLY A 383 17.38 -17.82 15.12
C GLY A 383 16.22 -18.15 14.18
N VAL A 384 15.27 -17.23 13.98
CA VAL A 384 14.20 -17.38 12.97
C VAL A 384 14.79 -17.31 11.57
N ASP A 385 14.43 -18.24 10.67
CA ASP A 385 14.83 -18.22 9.25
C ASP A 385 14.04 -17.11 8.52
N VAL A 386 14.57 -15.90 8.57
CA VAL A 386 13.94 -14.74 7.91
C VAL A 386 14.41 -14.63 6.47
N ARG A 387 13.49 -14.73 5.51
CA ARG A 387 13.76 -14.61 4.08
C ARG A 387 12.94 -13.49 3.44
N ILE A 388 13.62 -12.65 2.65
CA ILE A 388 12.98 -11.56 1.90
C ILE A 388 13.27 -11.74 0.42
N PHE A 389 12.21 -11.82 -0.38
CA PHE A 389 12.28 -11.96 -1.83
C PHE A 389 11.93 -10.62 -2.47
N VAL A 390 12.81 -10.12 -3.33
CA VAL A 390 12.67 -8.83 -4.02
C VAL A 390 12.89 -9.02 -5.53
N PRO A 391 12.48 -8.05 -6.40
CA PRO A 391 12.72 -8.16 -7.84
C PRO A 391 14.21 -8.26 -8.20
N GLY A 392 14.53 -9.08 -9.20
CA GLY A 392 15.84 -9.06 -9.86
C GLY A 392 15.89 -8.05 -11.01
N VAL A 393 14.75 -7.84 -11.70
CA VAL A 393 14.62 -6.84 -12.78
C VAL A 393 13.69 -5.71 -12.26
N PRO A 394 14.23 -4.51 -11.98
CA PRO A 394 13.43 -3.43 -11.38
C PRO A 394 12.56 -2.68 -12.40
N ASP A 395 11.39 -2.23 -11.96
CA ASP A 395 10.53 -1.29 -12.70
C ASP A 395 11.05 0.16 -12.62
N LYS A 396 11.64 0.53 -11.46
CA LYS A 396 12.18 1.86 -11.16
C LYS A 396 13.59 1.74 -10.58
N LYS A 397 14.59 2.18 -11.34
CA LYS A 397 16.01 2.05 -10.94
C LYS A 397 16.33 2.72 -9.60
N LEU A 398 15.76 3.91 -9.32
CA LEU A 398 16.01 4.62 -8.07
C LEU A 398 15.40 3.89 -6.87
N ALA A 399 14.15 3.44 -6.95
CA ALA A 399 13.50 2.69 -5.90
C ALA A 399 14.24 1.37 -5.60
N TYR A 400 14.72 0.70 -6.64
CA TYR A 400 15.54 -0.50 -6.49
C TYR A 400 16.88 -0.20 -5.80
N ARG A 401 17.52 0.90 -6.16
CA ARG A 401 18.77 1.31 -5.50
C ARG A 401 18.56 1.66 -4.02
N MET A 402 17.41 2.25 -3.67
CA MET A 402 17.01 2.46 -2.28
C MET A 402 16.74 1.12 -1.57
N THR A 403 16.01 0.19 -2.21
CA THR A 403 15.83 -1.17 -1.69
C THR A 403 17.17 -1.83 -1.35
N GLN A 404 18.15 -1.75 -2.24
CA GLN A 404 19.49 -2.31 -2.01
C GLN A 404 20.23 -1.68 -0.82
N SER A 405 19.94 -0.41 -0.47
CA SER A 405 20.58 0.24 0.67
C SER A 405 20.18 -0.37 2.03
N PHE A 406 19.05 -1.10 2.07
CA PHE A 406 18.61 -1.84 3.26
C PHE A 406 19.18 -3.26 3.36
N PHE A 407 19.84 -3.77 2.31
CA PHE A 407 20.37 -5.15 2.33
C PHE A 407 21.45 -5.35 3.40
N ARG A 408 22.37 -4.40 3.51
CA ARG A 408 23.50 -4.53 4.44
C ARG A 408 23.08 -4.77 5.89
N PRO A 409 22.29 -3.92 6.56
CA PRO A 409 21.92 -4.14 7.96
C PRO A 409 21.13 -5.44 8.17
N LEU A 410 20.33 -5.86 7.20
CA LEU A 410 19.57 -7.09 7.26
C LEU A 410 20.48 -8.33 7.12
N LEU A 411 21.39 -8.33 6.14
CA LEU A 411 22.36 -9.43 5.94
C LEU A 411 23.35 -9.55 7.11
N GLU A 412 23.76 -8.44 7.71
CA GLU A 412 24.64 -8.44 8.90
C GLU A 412 23.94 -9.05 10.11
N ALA A 413 22.61 -8.97 10.19
CA ALA A 413 21.80 -9.58 11.24
C ALA A 413 21.42 -11.06 10.99
N GLY A 414 21.72 -11.60 9.79
CA GLY A 414 21.39 -12.98 9.43
C GLY A 414 20.10 -13.15 8.61
N VAL A 415 19.43 -12.05 8.23
CA VAL A 415 18.30 -12.10 7.28
C VAL A 415 18.83 -12.52 5.90
N ARG A 416 18.14 -13.45 5.23
CA ARG A 416 18.48 -13.91 3.89
C ARG A 416 17.69 -13.15 2.85
N ILE A 417 18.35 -12.62 1.84
CA ILE A 417 17.74 -11.80 0.78
C ILE A 417 17.90 -12.49 -0.56
N TYR A 418 16.79 -12.63 -1.28
CA TYR A 418 16.71 -13.29 -2.56
C TYR A 418 16.22 -12.35 -3.65
N THR A 419 16.91 -12.27 -4.79
CA THR A 419 16.48 -11.51 -5.95
C THR A 419 15.91 -12.44 -7.01
N TYR A 420 14.63 -12.24 -7.35
CA TYR A 420 13.91 -13.02 -8.36
C TYR A 420 14.44 -12.74 -9.77
N THR A 421 15.16 -13.68 -10.36
CA THR A 421 15.92 -13.44 -11.60
C THR A 421 15.09 -13.42 -12.89
N PRO A 422 13.91 -14.13 -13.00
CA PRO A 422 13.16 -14.14 -14.25
C PRO A 422 12.47 -12.80 -14.58
N GLY A 423 12.34 -11.88 -13.59
CA GLY A 423 11.67 -10.62 -13.87
C GLY A 423 11.36 -9.77 -12.63
N PHE A 424 10.18 -9.14 -12.66
CA PHE A 424 9.71 -8.25 -11.60
C PHE A 424 8.78 -8.99 -10.63
N LEU A 425 9.24 -9.18 -9.40
CA LEU A 425 8.44 -9.73 -8.32
C LEU A 425 7.61 -8.60 -7.70
N HIS A 426 6.29 -8.68 -7.84
CA HIS A 426 5.36 -7.67 -7.35
C HIS A 426 4.40 -8.19 -6.27
N ALA A 427 4.46 -9.47 -5.89
CA ALA A 427 3.66 -10.03 -4.81
C ALA A 427 3.96 -9.35 -3.45
N LYS A 428 2.94 -9.20 -2.62
CA LYS A 428 3.02 -8.67 -1.27
C LYS A 428 2.37 -9.68 -0.35
N ALA A 429 3.19 -10.49 0.27
CA ALA A 429 2.75 -11.54 1.17
C ALA A 429 3.81 -11.83 2.22
N CYS A 430 3.39 -12.30 3.38
CA CYS A 430 4.27 -12.97 4.30
C CYS A 430 3.63 -14.25 4.82
N LEU A 431 4.48 -15.20 5.19
CA LEU A 431 4.11 -16.46 5.81
C LEU A 431 5.06 -16.74 6.97
N LEU A 432 4.51 -17.12 8.11
CA LEU A 432 5.23 -17.42 9.33
C LEU A 432 4.77 -18.77 9.89
N ASP A 433 5.71 -19.64 10.16
CA ASP A 433 5.54 -20.90 10.92
C ASP A 433 4.39 -21.80 10.42
N ASP A 434 4.06 -21.79 9.11
CA ASP A 434 2.96 -22.52 8.46
C ASP A 434 1.53 -22.10 8.88
N GLU A 435 1.39 -21.31 9.93
CA GLU A 435 0.09 -21.07 10.57
C GLU A 435 -0.50 -19.69 10.31
N ILE A 436 0.35 -18.67 10.10
CA ILE A 436 -0.11 -17.28 9.98
C ILE A 436 0.51 -16.59 8.78
N GLY A 437 -0.28 -15.77 8.10
CA GLY A 437 0.22 -14.99 6.97
C GLY A 437 -0.57 -13.72 6.74
N MET A 438 0.04 -12.79 6.04
CA MET A 438 -0.62 -11.59 5.54
C MET A 438 -0.45 -11.50 4.02
N LEU A 439 -1.55 -11.22 3.33
CA LEU A 439 -1.58 -11.02 1.88
C LEU A 439 -2.43 -9.81 1.54
N GLY A 440 -2.00 -9.04 0.53
CA GLY A 440 -2.79 -7.91 0.07
C GLY A 440 -2.01 -6.95 -0.82
N THR A 441 -2.17 -5.66 -0.55
CA THR A 441 -1.65 -4.61 -1.42
C THR A 441 -0.42 -3.91 -0.85
N VAL A 442 -0.10 -4.13 0.43
CA VAL A 442 0.90 -3.38 1.20
C VAL A 442 2.32 -3.83 0.87
N ASN A 443 3.10 -2.95 0.28
CA ASN A 443 4.54 -3.12 0.13
C ASN A 443 5.28 -2.83 1.45
N LEU A 444 6.48 -3.35 1.60
CA LEU A 444 7.39 -2.97 2.68
C LEU A 444 8.14 -1.65 2.33
N ASP A 445 7.37 -0.59 2.08
CA ASP A 445 7.89 0.75 1.78
C ASP A 445 7.10 1.85 2.50
N TYR A 446 7.70 3.05 2.60
CA TYR A 446 7.08 4.17 3.33
C TYR A 446 5.75 4.63 2.75
N ARG A 447 5.55 4.52 1.41
CA ARG A 447 4.30 4.95 0.79
C ARG A 447 3.16 4.04 1.17
N SER A 448 3.37 2.73 1.07
CA SER A 448 2.35 1.75 1.46
C SER A 448 2.07 1.78 2.95
N LEU A 449 3.11 1.85 3.79
CA LEU A 449 2.94 1.79 5.24
C LEU A 449 2.35 3.08 5.87
N PHE A 450 2.49 4.27 5.22
CA PHE A 450 2.15 5.53 5.88
C PHE A 450 1.35 6.53 5.04
N LEU A 451 1.28 6.39 3.71
CA LEU A 451 0.74 7.43 2.82
C LEU A 451 -0.41 6.99 1.93
N HIS A 452 -0.50 5.71 1.59
CA HIS A 452 -1.51 5.18 0.70
C HIS A 452 -2.70 4.61 1.47
N PHE A 453 -3.85 4.53 0.78
CA PHE A 453 -4.92 3.65 1.18
C PHE A 453 -4.57 2.25 0.68
N GLU A 454 -4.49 1.30 1.58
CA GLU A 454 -4.11 -0.08 1.32
C GLU A 454 -5.15 -1.04 1.91
N CYS A 455 -5.15 -2.29 1.48
CA CYS A 455 -5.89 -3.36 2.13
C CYS A 455 -5.04 -4.64 2.20
N ASN A 456 -5.11 -5.29 3.34
CA ASN A 456 -4.49 -6.59 3.59
C ASN A 456 -5.51 -7.53 4.24
N ALA A 457 -5.19 -8.79 4.27
CA ALA A 457 -5.89 -9.77 5.08
C ALA A 457 -4.88 -10.55 5.92
N LEU A 458 -5.15 -10.63 7.23
CA LEU A 458 -4.42 -11.46 8.17
C LEU A 458 -5.13 -12.82 8.24
N PHE A 459 -4.39 -13.90 7.99
CA PHE A 459 -4.89 -15.28 7.96
C PHE A 459 -4.27 -16.10 9.07
N TYR A 460 -5.06 -16.95 9.69
CA TYR A 460 -4.60 -17.95 10.64
C TYR A 460 -5.25 -19.30 10.34
N ARG A 461 -4.42 -20.34 10.15
CA ARG A 461 -4.80 -21.71 9.82
C ARG A 461 -5.73 -21.85 8.62
N ALA A 462 -5.69 -20.92 7.68
CA ALA A 462 -6.42 -20.99 6.43
C ALA A 462 -5.67 -21.86 5.40
N SER A 463 -6.41 -22.63 4.60
CA SER A 463 -5.84 -23.58 3.64
C SER A 463 -4.92 -22.91 2.60
N LEU A 464 -5.23 -21.66 2.21
CA LEU A 464 -4.43 -20.89 1.27
C LEU A 464 -2.97 -20.68 1.71
N LEU A 465 -2.65 -20.78 3.02
CA LEU A 465 -1.28 -20.63 3.52
C LEU A 465 -0.37 -21.75 3.05
N ARG A 466 -0.89 -22.95 2.78
CA ARG A 466 -0.14 -24.05 2.16
C ARG A 466 0.22 -23.75 0.72
N ASP A 467 -0.71 -23.19 -0.06
CA ASP A 467 -0.46 -22.80 -1.44
C ASP A 467 0.54 -21.64 -1.51
N LEU A 468 0.45 -20.70 -0.55
CA LEU A 468 1.42 -19.62 -0.41
C LEU A 468 2.82 -20.14 -0.06
N LYS A 469 2.92 -21.14 0.85
CA LYS A 469 4.20 -21.79 1.16
C LYS A 469 4.81 -22.44 -0.07
N GLN A 470 4.02 -23.22 -0.81
CA GLN A 470 4.44 -23.82 -2.05
C GLN A 470 4.97 -22.80 -3.05
N ASP A 471 4.30 -21.64 -3.18
CA ASP A 471 4.73 -20.56 -4.06
C ASP A 471 6.08 -19.95 -3.62
N PHE A 472 6.35 -19.82 -2.32
CA PHE A 472 7.67 -19.43 -1.82
C PHE A 472 8.74 -20.47 -2.17
N GLU A 473 8.43 -21.76 -1.96
CA GLU A 473 9.36 -22.86 -2.22
C GLU A 473 9.66 -23.01 -3.73
N GLU A 474 8.67 -22.87 -4.61
CA GLU A 474 8.82 -22.89 -6.07
C GLU A 474 9.54 -21.63 -6.60
N THR A 475 9.41 -20.49 -5.91
CA THR A 475 10.08 -19.25 -6.29
C THR A 475 11.56 -19.24 -5.89
N LEU A 476 11.92 -19.88 -4.78
CA LEU A 476 13.28 -19.88 -4.24
C LEU A 476 14.35 -20.33 -5.25
N PRO A 477 14.21 -21.45 -5.98
CA PRO A 477 15.20 -21.89 -6.98
C PRO A 477 15.34 -20.95 -8.18
N LEU A 478 14.37 -20.05 -8.39
CA LEU A 478 14.39 -19.02 -9.43
C LEU A 478 15.08 -17.73 -8.98
N CYS A 479 15.57 -17.70 -7.74
CA CYS A 479 16.18 -16.52 -7.16
C CYS A 479 17.69 -16.66 -7.00
N LYS A 480 18.39 -15.53 -7.04
CA LYS A 480 19.78 -15.42 -6.59
C LYS A 480 19.82 -14.94 -5.15
N GLU A 481 20.45 -15.70 -4.26
CA GLU A 481 20.73 -15.24 -2.91
C GLU A 481 21.78 -14.13 -2.92
N ILE A 482 21.53 -13.05 -2.21
CA ILE A 482 22.45 -11.93 -2.07
C ILE A 482 23.34 -12.17 -0.86
N THR A 483 24.64 -12.09 -1.07
CA THR A 483 25.66 -12.27 -0.03
C THR A 483 26.36 -10.96 0.34
N GLN A 484 27.05 -10.95 1.47
CA GLN A 484 27.91 -9.82 1.83
C GLN A 484 29.01 -9.55 0.80
N GLN A 485 29.47 -10.59 0.05
CA GLN A 485 30.46 -10.44 -1.02
C GLN A 485 29.89 -9.67 -2.22
N ASP A 486 28.59 -9.89 -2.56
CA ASP A 486 27.92 -9.15 -3.62
C ASP A 486 27.86 -7.64 -3.28
N LEU A 487 27.65 -7.29 -2.01
CA LEU A 487 27.65 -5.90 -1.56
C LEU A 487 29.03 -5.24 -1.59
N ARG A 488 30.11 -6.02 -1.42
CA ARG A 488 31.49 -5.51 -1.52
C ARG A 488 31.91 -5.27 -2.97
N LYS A 489 31.44 -6.09 -3.90
CA LYS A 489 31.72 -5.97 -5.35
C LYS A 489 30.95 -4.83 -6.00
N ALA A 490 29.75 -4.54 -5.52
CA ALA A 490 29.01 -3.39 -5.99
C ALA A 490 29.66 -2.11 -5.41
N LEU A 491 29.71 -1.03 -6.19
CA LEU A 491 30.18 0.32 -5.76
C LEU A 491 29.22 0.92 -4.70
N HIS A 492 28.94 0.15 -3.66
CA HIS A 492 28.10 0.55 -2.55
C HIS A 492 28.96 1.19 -1.47
N SER A 493 29.12 2.49 -1.54
CA SER A 493 29.70 3.20 -0.40
C SER A 493 28.69 3.22 0.75
N ARG A 494 29.13 2.91 1.98
CA ARG A 494 28.30 3.01 3.18
C ARG A 494 27.64 4.39 3.31
N MET A 495 28.36 5.43 2.89
CA MET A 495 27.86 6.80 2.90
C MET A 495 26.69 7.01 1.93
N LEU A 496 26.77 6.49 0.70
CA LEU A 496 25.70 6.58 -0.28
C LEU A 496 24.46 5.82 0.19
N ASP A 497 24.61 4.61 0.73
CA ASP A 497 23.52 3.82 1.29
C ASP A 497 22.83 4.56 2.45
N SER A 498 23.61 5.25 3.31
CA SER A 498 23.05 6.07 4.39
C SER A 498 22.24 7.25 3.84
N VAL A 499 22.76 7.96 2.84
CA VAL A 499 22.01 9.05 2.18
C VAL A 499 20.72 8.54 1.54
N LEU A 500 20.78 7.41 0.82
CA LEU A 500 19.60 6.82 0.19
C LEU A 500 18.54 6.41 1.22
N ARG A 501 18.94 5.87 2.38
CA ARG A 501 18.00 5.57 3.48
C ARG A 501 17.36 6.81 4.06
N ILE A 502 18.13 7.91 4.24
CA ILE A 502 17.59 9.20 4.74
C ILE A 502 16.53 9.75 3.80
N ILE A 503 16.70 9.63 2.47
CA ILE A 503 15.75 10.16 1.49
C ILE A 503 14.61 9.17 1.13
N SER A 504 14.71 7.90 1.54
CA SER A 504 13.73 6.85 1.22
C SER A 504 12.29 7.18 1.68
N PRO A 505 12.03 7.95 2.76
CA PRO A 505 10.68 8.34 3.14
C PRO A 505 9.96 9.26 2.14
N LEU A 506 10.67 9.80 1.14
CA LEU A 506 10.07 10.61 0.06
C LEU A 506 9.63 9.78 -1.16
N CYS A 507 10.00 8.50 -1.24
CA CYS A 507 9.85 7.66 -2.43
C CYS A 507 8.74 6.63 -2.33
#